data_14cb2bc9bc1cd34be937aabb23c3c891
#
_entry.id   14cb2bc9bc1cd34be937aabb23c3c891
#
_cell.length_a   1.000
_cell.length_b   1.000
_cell.length_c   1.000
_cell.angle_alpha   90.00
_cell.angle_beta   90.00
_cell.angle_gamma   90.00
#
_symmetry.space_group_name_H-M   'P 1'
#
loop_
_entity.id
_entity.type
_entity.pdbx_description
1 polymer ?
#
loop_
_entity_poly.entity_id
_entity_poly.type
_entity_poly.pdbx_seq_one_letter_code
_entity_poly.pdbx_strand_id
1 'polypeptide(L)'
;IKIFDDNIKSLEMVDEKHYKIAFQDDVRELSDSELVYMLSSGTTKGVLLYIFVVAALENGFDLLIDEVENHFHKTLVENMISLFKDKTVNKKCATLIFTTHYCEVLDLFNRQDNIWIAKSDNKIHLDNMYESYNIRPELLKSRQFYNNAFDTSVNYEDLMALKKELMR
;
A
#
# COMPACT_ATOMS: atom_id res chain seq x y z
N ILE A 1 9.25 13.91 2.49
CA ILE A 1 8.67 14.33 1.21
C ILE A 1 9.50 13.91 -0.01
N LYS A 2 10.82 13.91 0.08
CA LYS A 2 11.73 13.48 -1.02
C LYS A 2 11.46 12.08 -1.57
N ILE A 3 10.90 11.20 -0.76
CA ILE A 3 10.53 9.82 -1.17
C ILE A 3 9.44 9.84 -2.26
N PHE A 4 8.65 10.92 -2.33
CA PHE A 4 7.50 11.05 -3.25
C PHE A 4 7.77 11.97 -4.42
N ASP A 5 8.71 12.90 -4.28
CA ASP A 5 9.09 13.84 -5.34
C ASP A 5 10.54 14.27 -5.19
N ASP A 6 11.38 13.81 -6.11
CA ASP A 6 12.81 14.07 -6.13
C ASP A 6 13.16 15.56 -6.38
N ASN A 7 12.20 16.33 -6.93
CA ASN A 7 12.40 17.76 -7.13
C ASN A 7 12.32 18.58 -5.85
N ILE A 8 11.72 18.02 -4.80
CA ILE A 8 11.54 18.69 -3.50
C ILE A 8 12.76 18.41 -2.61
N LYS A 9 13.54 19.43 -2.31
CA LYS A 9 14.71 19.33 -1.43
C LYS A 9 14.33 19.30 0.04
N SER A 10 13.45 20.19 0.47
CA SER A 10 12.96 20.24 1.86
C SER A 10 11.53 20.79 1.91
N LEU A 11 10.84 20.42 3.00
CA LEU A 11 9.59 20.99 3.42
C LEU A 11 9.71 21.24 4.91
N GLU A 12 9.57 22.49 5.32
CA GLU A 12 9.70 22.94 6.70
C GLU A 12 8.44 23.73 7.08
N MET A 13 7.94 23.50 8.27
CA MET A 13 6.86 24.29 8.84
C MET A 13 7.43 25.60 9.38
N VAL A 14 6.94 26.73 8.91
CA VAL A 14 7.36 28.07 9.37
C VAL A 14 6.53 28.47 10.58
N ASP A 15 5.22 28.26 10.51
CA ASP A 15 4.26 28.44 11.59
C ASP A 15 3.09 27.46 11.46
N GLU A 16 2.01 27.62 12.23
CA GLU A 16 0.86 26.71 12.25
C GLU A 16 0.10 26.61 10.89
N LYS A 17 0.34 27.52 9.96
CA LYS A 17 -0.40 27.62 8.68
C LYS A 17 0.48 27.82 7.47
N HIS A 18 1.79 27.98 7.64
CA HIS A 18 2.72 28.26 6.55
C HIS A 18 3.86 27.29 6.52
N TYR A 19 4.22 26.89 5.30
CA TYR A 19 5.29 25.94 5.00
C TYR A 19 6.26 26.58 4.02
N LYS A 20 7.53 26.30 4.23
CA LYS A 20 8.61 26.63 3.30
C LYS A 20 8.99 25.38 2.52
N ILE A 21 8.75 25.38 1.22
CA ILE A 21 9.15 24.31 0.32
C ILE A 21 10.32 24.76 -0.53
N ALA A 22 11.36 23.95 -0.57
CA ALA A 22 12.55 24.20 -1.41
C ALA A 22 12.62 23.17 -2.53
N PHE A 23 12.73 23.67 -3.75
CA PHE A 23 13.04 22.93 -4.97
C PHE A 23 14.54 23.06 -5.32
N GLN A 24 14.95 22.57 -6.49
CA GLN A 24 16.35 22.68 -6.91
C GLN A 24 16.80 24.14 -7.04
N ASP A 25 15.98 24.99 -7.64
CA ASP A 25 16.31 26.36 -7.98
C ASP A 25 15.32 27.39 -7.44
N ASP A 26 14.37 26.97 -6.60
CA ASP A 26 13.30 27.83 -6.10
C ASP A 26 12.95 27.50 -4.66
N VAL A 27 12.55 28.52 -3.90
CA VAL A 27 12.06 28.38 -2.52
C VAL A 27 10.80 29.20 -2.41
N ARG A 28 9.72 28.56 -1.95
CA ARG A 28 8.41 29.21 -1.78
C ARG A 28 7.93 29.04 -0.36
N GLU A 29 7.25 30.07 0.12
CA GLU A 29 6.46 30.02 1.33
C GLU A 29 4.98 29.92 0.93
N LEU A 30 4.28 28.92 1.46
CA LEU A 30 2.93 28.54 1.05
C LEU A 30 2.07 28.33 2.28
N SER A 31 0.81 28.73 2.17
CA SER A 31 -0.21 28.32 3.13
C SER A 31 -0.57 26.83 2.99
N ASP A 32 -1.26 26.26 3.97
CA ASP A 32 -1.77 24.87 3.94
C ASP A 32 -2.50 24.55 2.63
N SER A 33 -3.40 25.44 2.20
CA SER A 33 -4.20 25.25 1.00
C SER A 33 -3.37 25.30 -0.28
N GLU A 34 -2.42 26.21 -0.36
CA GLU A 34 -1.50 26.34 -1.51
C GLU A 34 -0.56 25.14 -1.58
N LEU A 35 -0.08 24.65 -0.44
CA LEU A 35 0.77 23.45 -0.39
C LEU A 35 0.02 22.23 -0.92
N VAL A 36 -1.20 21.99 -0.43
CA VAL A 36 -2.04 20.86 -0.89
C VAL A 36 -2.37 20.98 -2.39
N TYR A 37 -2.63 22.18 -2.87
CA TYR A 37 -2.90 22.42 -4.30
C TYR A 37 -1.67 22.21 -5.17
N MET A 38 -0.49 22.58 -4.69
CA MET A 38 0.76 22.47 -5.44
C MET A 38 1.29 21.04 -5.50
N LEU A 39 1.12 20.26 -4.44
CA LEU A 39 1.53 18.87 -4.42
C LEU A 39 0.58 18.00 -5.26
N SER A 40 1.11 17.00 -5.94
CA SER A 40 0.27 16.00 -6.57
C SER A 40 -0.60 15.28 -5.52
N SER A 41 -1.77 14.79 -5.94
CA SER A 41 -2.63 14.01 -5.03
C SER A 41 -1.93 12.79 -4.45
N GLY A 42 -1.06 12.14 -5.22
CA GLY A 42 -0.23 11.03 -4.76
C GLY A 42 0.80 11.48 -3.72
N THR A 43 1.49 12.58 -3.96
CA THR A 43 2.48 13.15 -3.02
C THR A 43 1.81 13.52 -1.69
N THR A 44 0.67 14.21 -1.72
CA THR A 44 -0.07 14.60 -0.53
C THR A 44 -0.51 13.38 0.30
N LYS A 45 -1.12 12.39 -0.35
CA LYS A 45 -1.54 11.14 0.31
C LYS A 45 -0.35 10.38 0.86
N GLY A 46 0.76 10.33 0.11
CA GLY A 46 1.99 9.67 0.55
C GLY A 46 2.58 10.29 1.80
N VAL A 47 2.67 11.61 1.85
CA VAL A 47 3.16 12.35 3.02
C VAL A 47 2.28 12.05 4.24
N LEU A 48 0.95 12.13 4.10
CA LEU A 48 0.03 11.82 5.18
C LEU A 48 0.18 10.38 5.67
N LEU A 49 0.24 9.40 4.75
CA LEU A 49 0.44 7.99 5.12
C LEU A 49 1.74 7.80 5.89
N TYR A 50 2.85 8.37 5.41
CA TYR A 50 4.14 8.20 6.09
C TYR A 50 4.23 8.92 7.43
N ILE A 51 3.45 9.96 7.67
CA ILE A 51 3.29 10.53 9.02
C ILE A 51 2.72 9.47 9.97
N PHE A 52 1.66 8.74 9.57
CA PHE A 52 1.11 7.66 10.38
C PHE A 52 2.06 6.46 10.51
N VAL A 53 2.79 6.11 9.45
CA VAL A 53 3.82 5.06 9.48
C VAL A 53 4.90 5.38 10.51
N VAL A 54 5.46 6.60 10.47
CA VAL A 54 6.47 7.05 11.43
C VAL A 54 5.91 7.06 12.85
N ALA A 55 4.71 7.62 13.03
CA ALA A 55 4.07 7.67 14.33
C ALA A 55 3.80 6.25 14.90
N ALA A 56 3.39 5.30 14.05
CA ALA A 56 3.20 3.90 14.46
C ALA A 56 4.53 3.27 14.93
N LEU A 57 5.58 3.42 14.13
CA LEU A 57 6.90 2.87 14.45
C LEU A 57 7.53 3.48 15.72
N GLU A 58 7.31 4.80 15.94
CA GLU A 58 7.83 5.51 17.10
C GLU A 58 7.06 5.20 18.39
N ASN A 59 5.76 4.90 18.30
CA ASN A 59 4.89 4.71 19.47
C ASN A 59 4.47 3.25 19.70
N GLY A 60 4.62 2.37 18.70
CA GLY A 60 4.30 0.95 18.83
C GLY A 60 2.80 0.63 18.74
N PHE A 61 2.03 1.40 17.97
CA PHE A 61 0.62 1.09 17.74
C PHE A 61 0.37 0.36 16.42
N ASP A 62 -0.79 -0.25 16.31
CA ASP A 62 -1.22 -0.96 15.11
C ASP A 62 -1.72 0.03 14.05
N LEU A 63 -1.25 -0.12 12.82
CA LEU A 63 -1.67 0.68 11.67
C LEU A 63 -2.47 -0.20 10.71
N LEU A 64 -3.73 0.18 10.46
CA LEU A 64 -4.62 -0.48 9.51
C LEU A 64 -4.76 0.39 8.26
N ILE A 65 -4.49 -0.18 7.07
CA ILE A 65 -4.56 0.51 5.79
C ILE A 65 -5.40 -0.33 4.83
N ASP A 66 -6.47 0.25 4.31
CA ASP A 66 -7.25 -0.35 3.25
C ASP A 66 -6.69 0.06 1.88
N GLU A 67 -6.54 -0.94 0.97
CA GLU A 67 -5.98 -0.76 -0.37
C GLU A 67 -4.65 0.04 -0.34
N VAL A 68 -3.62 -0.56 0.27
CA VAL A 68 -2.33 0.10 0.52
C VAL A 68 -1.65 0.64 -0.74
N GLU A 69 -1.96 0.07 -1.90
CA GLU A 69 -1.48 0.52 -3.21
C GLU A 69 -2.21 1.75 -3.76
N ASN A 70 -3.30 2.18 -3.13
CA ASN A 70 -4.14 3.22 -3.68
C ASN A 70 -3.35 4.53 -3.79
N HIS A 71 -3.01 4.92 -5.03
CA HIS A 71 -2.20 6.08 -5.39
C HIS A 71 -0.69 5.98 -5.12
N PHE A 72 -0.16 4.79 -4.79
CA PHE A 72 1.27 4.60 -4.56
C PHE A 72 1.91 3.67 -5.59
N HIS A 73 3.15 3.99 -5.96
CA HIS A 73 3.96 3.06 -6.71
C HIS A 73 4.29 1.84 -5.84
N LYS A 74 4.30 0.64 -6.45
CA LYS A 74 4.60 -0.62 -5.79
C LYS A 74 5.83 -0.56 -4.87
N THR A 75 6.91 0.08 -5.33
CA THR A 75 8.15 0.23 -4.57
C THR A 75 7.96 0.98 -3.24
N LEU A 76 7.06 1.97 -3.18
CA LEU A 76 6.76 2.67 -1.93
C LEU A 76 6.04 1.77 -0.94
N VAL A 77 5.13 0.93 -1.41
CA VAL A 77 4.45 -0.08 -0.59
C VAL A 77 5.47 -1.10 -0.04
N GLU A 78 6.35 -1.61 -0.89
CA GLU A 78 7.41 -2.56 -0.50
C GLU A 78 8.35 -1.96 0.55
N ASN A 79 8.78 -0.70 0.34
CA ASN A 79 9.62 0.02 1.28
C ASN A 79 8.92 0.24 2.64
N MET A 80 7.65 0.63 2.62
CA MET A 80 6.86 0.78 3.84
C MET A 80 6.79 -0.54 4.63
N ILE A 81 6.46 -1.65 3.96
CA ILE A 81 6.43 -2.98 4.58
C ILE A 81 7.79 -3.34 5.18
N SER A 82 8.89 -3.00 4.48
CA SER A 82 10.24 -3.28 4.95
C SER A 82 10.57 -2.57 6.27
N LEU A 83 10.08 -1.33 6.48
CA LEU A 83 10.26 -0.61 7.73
C LEU A 83 9.62 -1.33 8.92
N PHE A 84 8.42 -1.89 8.75
CA PHE A 84 7.77 -2.67 9.82
C PHE A 84 8.46 -4.01 10.09
N LYS A 85 9.08 -4.62 9.08
CA LYS A 85 9.82 -5.88 9.20
C LYS A 85 11.22 -5.71 9.80
N ASP A 86 11.81 -4.54 9.68
CA ASP A 86 13.14 -4.25 10.21
C ASP A 86 13.08 -4.00 11.72
N LYS A 87 13.61 -4.95 12.50
CA LYS A 87 13.66 -4.87 13.97
C LYS A 87 14.52 -3.71 14.48
N THR A 88 15.43 -3.19 13.67
CA THR A 88 16.26 -2.02 14.05
C THR A 88 15.48 -0.72 13.94
N VAL A 89 14.46 -0.68 13.09
CA VAL A 89 13.54 0.43 12.89
C VAL A 89 12.31 0.25 13.78
N ASN A 90 11.62 -0.88 13.68
CA ASN A 90 10.41 -1.21 14.44
C ASN A 90 10.75 -1.74 15.85
N LYS A 91 11.38 -0.92 16.67
CA LYS A 91 11.82 -1.30 18.03
C LYS A 91 10.66 -1.50 19.00
N LYS A 92 9.52 -0.86 18.74
CA LYS A 92 8.33 -0.91 19.61
C LYS A 92 7.29 -1.92 19.15
N CYS A 93 7.64 -2.77 18.17
CA CYS A 93 6.78 -3.84 17.67
C CYS A 93 5.43 -3.34 17.16
N ALA A 94 5.40 -2.20 16.47
CA ALA A 94 4.23 -1.74 15.76
C ALA A 94 3.77 -2.78 14.73
N THR A 95 2.45 -2.94 14.56
CA THR A 95 1.86 -3.88 13.60
C THR A 95 1.34 -3.13 12.38
N LEU A 96 1.61 -3.65 11.18
CA LEU A 96 1.00 -3.19 9.95
C LEU A 96 0.00 -4.24 9.45
N ILE A 97 -1.27 -3.84 9.36
CA ILE A 97 -2.35 -4.64 8.78
C ILE A 97 -2.85 -3.90 7.54
N PHE A 98 -2.91 -4.57 6.39
CA PHE A 98 -3.35 -3.90 5.17
C PHE A 98 -4.06 -4.85 4.22
N THR A 99 -4.94 -4.28 3.39
CA THR A 99 -5.48 -4.95 2.21
C THR A 99 -4.72 -4.51 0.96
N THR A 100 -4.65 -5.38 -0.04
CA THR A 100 -3.98 -5.07 -1.31
C THR A 100 -4.47 -5.94 -2.46
N HIS A 101 -4.45 -5.38 -3.67
CA HIS A 101 -4.59 -6.10 -4.92
C HIS A 101 -3.25 -6.39 -5.61
N TYR A 102 -2.13 -5.94 -5.05
CA TYR A 102 -0.79 -6.24 -5.55
C TYR A 102 -0.35 -7.63 -5.10
N CYS A 103 -0.62 -8.64 -5.93
CA CYS A 103 -0.30 -10.03 -5.61
C CYS A 103 1.18 -10.25 -5.31
N GLU A 104 2.08 -9.48 -5.92
CA GLU A 104 3.52 -9.59 -5.73
C GLU A 104 3.96 -9.25 -4.30
N VAL A 105 3.16 -8.46 -3.57
CA VAL A 105 3.40 -8.17 -2.16
C VAL A 105 3.36 -9.44 -1.32
N LEU A 106 2.61 -10.47 -1.73
CA LEU A 106 2.55 -11.77 -1.07
C LEU A 106 3.93 -12.43 -0.96
N ASP A 107 4.80 -12.21 -1.96
CA ASP A 107 6.13 -12.80 -2.01
C ASP A 107 7.13 -12.17 -1.03
N LEU A 108 6.79 -11.01 -0.45
CA LEU A 108 7.57 -10.39 0.62
C LEU A 108 7.44 -11.11 1.96
N PHE A 109 6.42 -11.96 2.13
CA PHE A 109 6.16 -12.66 3.38
C PHE A 109 6.59 -14.12 3.29
N ASN A 110 7.53 -14.52 4.14
CA ASN A 110 7.98 -15.92 4.22
C ASN A 110 6.90 -16.81 4.90
N ARG A 111 6.16 -16.25 5.86
CA ARG A 111 5.11 -16.93 6.60
C ARG A 111 3.78 -16.80 5.87
N GLN A 112 3.04 -17.89 5.78
CA GLN A 112 1.71 -17.95 5.15
C GLN A 112 0.57 -17.65 6.13
N ASP A 113 0.79 -17.85 7.41
CA ASP A 113 -0.18 -17.58 8.49
C ASP A 113 -0.47 -16.09 8.70
N ASN A 114 0.37 -15.20 8.16
CA ASN A 114 0.13 -13.75 8.14
C ASN A 114 -0.67 -13.27 6.92
N ILE A 115 -1.05 -14.18 6.03
CA ILE A 115 -1.74 -13.86 4.77
C ILE A 115 -3.16 -14.41 4.82
N TRP A 116 -4.10 -13.55 4.50
CA TRP A 116 -5.52 -13.85 4.45
C TRP A 116 -6.06 -13.55 3.05
N ILE A 117 -6.83 -14.47 2.49
CA ILE A 117 -7.46 -14.34 1.18
C ILE A 117 -8.92 -13.97 1.39
N ALA A 118 -9.30 -12.76 0.96
CA ALA A 118 -10.68 -12.31 1.00
C ALA A 118 -11.43 -12.87 -0.21
N LYS A 119 -12.56 -13.50 0.04
CA LYS A 119 -13.45 -14.06 -0.97
C LYS A 119 -14.88 -13.55 -0.80
N SER A 120 -15.62 -13.50 -1.91
CA SER A 120 -17.02 -13.13 -1.94
C SER A 120 -17.80 -14.15 -2.77
N ASP A 121 -18.48 -15.06 -2.10
CA ASP A 121 -19.41 -16.04 -2.66
C ASP A 121 -20.72 -15.99 -1.87
N ASN A 122 -21.63 -15.10 -2.08
CA ASN A 122 -22.82 -14.78 -1.28
C ASN A 122 -22.50 -14.05 0.05
N LYS A 123 -21.35 -14.26 0.65
CA LYS A 123 -20.86 -13.56 1.84
C LYS A 123 -19.36 -13.32 1.72
N ILE A 124 -18.88 -12.25 2.34
CA ILE A 124 -17.44 -12.01 2.45
C ILE A 124 -16.90 -12.90 3.59
N HIS A 125 -15.87 -13.66 3.30
CA HIS A 125 -15.10 -14.42 4.27
C HIS A 125 -13.60 -14.31 4.02
N LEU A 126 -12.83 -14.64 5.04
CA LEU A 126 -11.36 -14.58 4.99
C LEU A 126 -10.82 -15.98 5.24
N ASP A 127 -10.03 -16.48 4.28
CA ASP A 127 -9.34 -17.75 4.40
C ASP A 127 -7.88 -17.52 4.78
N ASN A 128 -7.42 -18.10 5.89
CA ASN A 128 -6.00 -18.05 6.21
C ASN A 128 -5.21 -18.91 5.23
N MET A 129 -4.14 -18.33 4.64
CA MET A 129 -3.39 -19.03 3.59
C MET A 129 -2.76 -20.32 4.07
N TYR A 130 -2.24 -20.37 5.30
CA TYR A 130 -1.60 -21.55 5.87
C TYR A 130 -2.60 -22.67 6.17
N GLU A 131 -3.79 -22.33 6.66
CA GLU A 131 -4.79 -23.29 7.09
C GLU A 131 -5.63 -23.83 5.93
N SER A 132 -5.93 -22.97 4.95
CA SER A 132 -6.90 -23.25 3.89
C SER A 132 -6.28 -23.77 2.59
N TYR A 133 -4.96 -23.55 2.39
CA TYR A 133 -4.31 -23.86 1.12
C TYR A 133 -3.03 -24.66 1.33
N ASN A 134 -2.87 -25.75 0.57
CA ASN A 134 -1.66 -26.57 0.60
C ASN A 134 -0.61 -26.06 -0.42
N ILE A 135 -0.05 -24.88 -0.13
CA ILE A 135 0.97 -24.25 -0.98
C ILE A 135 2.34 -24.47 -0.38
N ARG A 136 3.25 -25.00 -1.18
CA ARG A 136 4.63 -25.18 -0.75
C ARG A 136 5.30 -23.83 -0.52
N PRO A 137 6.03 -23.63 0.60
CA PRO A 137 6.65 -22.36 0.95
C PRO A 137 7.63 -21.81 -0.11
N GLU A 138 8.24 -22.68 -0.91
CA GLU A 138 9.24 -22.34 -1.93
C GLU A 138 8.61 -21.74 -3.20
N LEU A 139 7.29 -21.89 -3.37
CA LEU A 139 6.60 -21.35 -4.53
C LEU A 139 6.28 -19.87 -4.33
N LEU A 140 6.45 -19.08 -5.40
CA LEU A 140 6.00 -17.69 -5.40
C LEU A 140 4.49 -17.64 -5.22
N LYS A 141 4.04 -16.96 -4.15
CA LYS A 141 2.63 -16.85 -3.81
C LYS A 141 1.87 -16.01 -4.83
N SER A 142 2.52 -14.97 -5.37
CA SER A 142 1.98 -14.17 -6.48
C SER A 142 1.65 -15.03 -7.69
N ARG A 143 2.55 -15.95 -8.06
CA ARG A 143 2.31 -16.87 -9.18
C ARG A 143 1.16 -17.83 -8.91
N GLN A 144 1.00 -18.29 -7.65
CA GLN A 144 -0.14 -19.13 -7.26
C GLN A 144 -1.45 -18.35 -7.36
N PHE A 145 -1.44 -17.07 -6.99
CA PHE A 145 -2.59 -16.19 -7.14
C PHE A 145 -3.00 -16.05 -8.61
N TYR A 146 -2.07 -15.73 -9.50
CA TYR A 146 -2.34 -15.62 -10.94
C TYR A 146 -2.79 -16.95 -11.59
N ASN A 147 -2.36 -18.08 -11.04
CA ASN A 147 -2.79 -19.42 -11.48
C ASN A 147 -4.15 -19.83 -10.85
N ASN A 148 -4.83 -18.93 -10.17
CA ASN A 148 -6.11 -19.16 -9.49
C ASN A 148 -6.06 -20.25 -8.39
N ALA A 149 -4.91 -20.47 -7.78
CA ALA A 149 -4.77 -21.47 -6.70
C ALA A 149 -5.62 -21.10 -5.45
N PHE A 150 -6.04 -19.85 -5.32
CA PHE A 150 -6.85 -19.32 -4.23
C PHE A 150 -8.33 -19.19 -4.59
N ASP A 151 -8.72 -19.57 -5.80
CA ASP A 151 -10.10 -19.49 -6.30
C ASP A 151 -10.69 -18.07 -6.21
N THR A 152 -9.87 -17.08 -6.63
CA THR A 152 -10.20 -15.65 -6.61
C THR A 152 -10.35 -15.06 -8.01
N SER A 153 -10.35 -15.88 -9.06
CA SER A 153 -10.45 -15.40 -10.43
C SER A 153 -11.79 -14.73 -10.70
N VAL A 154 -11.76 -13.67 -11.48
CA VAL A 154 -12.96 -13.00 -11.98
C VAL A 154 -13.73 -13.94 -12.90
N ASN A 155 -15.06 -14.02 -12.78
CA ASN A 155 -15.89 -14.74 -13.72
C ASN A 155 -15.92 -13.98 -15.05
N TYR A 156 -15.30 -14.58 -16.08
CA TYR A 156 -15.26 -14.02 -17.43
C TYR A 156 -16.53 -14.27 -18.26
N GLU A 157 -17.48 -15.07 -17.78
CA GLU A 157 -18.69 -15.42 -18.54
C GLU A 157 -19.54 -14.18 -18.85
N ASP A 158 -19.73 -13.30 -17.86
CA ASP A 158 -20.49 -12.06 -18.03
C ASP A 158 -19.79 -11.08 -18.97
N LEU A 159 -18.47 -10.98 -18.89
CA LEU A 159 -17.67 -10.17 -19.82
C LEU A 159 -17.78 -10.70 -21.26
N MET A 160 -17.75 -12.00 -21.44
CA MET A 160 -17.92 -12.63 -22.76
C MET A 160 -19.34 -12.48 -23.29
N ALA A 161 -20.36 -12.49 -22.42
CA ALA A 161 -21.73 -12.18 -22.78
C ALA A 161 -21.86 -10.73 -23.27
N LEU A 162 -21.35 -9.77 -22.53
CA LEU A 162 -21.31 -8.36 -22.92
C LEU A 162 -20.60 -8.16 -24.26
N LYS A 163 -19.46 -8.82 -24.47
CA LYS A 163 -18.72 -8.76 -25.74
C LYS A 163 -19.57 -9.26 -26.93
N LYS A 164 -20.30 -10.35 -26.74
CA LYS A 164 -21.22 -10.88 -27.80
C LYS A 164 -22.37 -9.92 -28.11
N GLU A 165 -22.89 -9.21 -27.11
CA GLU A 165 -23.93 -8.20 -27.30
C GLU A 165 -23.44 -7.01 -28.11
N LEU A 166 -22.21 -6.51 -27.78
CA LEU A 166 -21.60 -5.38 -28.49
C LEU A 166 -21.14 -5.70 -29.92
N MET A 167 -21.08 -6.98 -30.30
CA MET A 167 -20.74 -7.42 -31.65
C MET A 167 -21.96 -7.58 -32.55
N ARG A 168 -23.18 -7.39 -32.05
CA ARG A 168 -24.45 -7.40 -32.80
C ARG A 168 -24.80 -6.01 -33.31
#